data_590382f0e78dc2b4f53e6b11c2f974b1
#
_entry.id   590382f0e78dc2b4f53e6b11c2f974b1
#
_cell.length_a   1.000
_cell.length_b   1.000
_cell.length_c   1.000
_cell.angle_alpha   90.00
_cell.angle_beta   90.00
_cell.angle_gamma   90.00
#
_symmetry.space_group_name_H-M   'P 1'
#
loop_
_entity.id
_entity.type
_entity.pdbx_description
1 polymer ?
#
loop_
_entity_poly.entity_id
_entity_poly.type
_entity_poly.pdbx_seq_one_letter_code
_entity_poly.pdbx_strand_id
1 'polypeptide(L)'
;MDKTAIKNFAVWARKKLIEDIKQKAYEIGITEKEIKEPEVSTSDTMIIGDRSLNKIEIAQRKSLVSRIKEKGFNNVIEEVAYTWFNRFIALRFMEVNDYLPTGVRVLSSIEPGKKEPDIIKEALNIDLDLDRELVYKLQDDNDTETLYRYLLVKKCNALNEILPGLFEKIEDYTEILLPSNLLAEGSVIRRLVDDISEEDFKDQVEIIGWMYQYYISEKKDEVFKGLKKNIKITKENIPAATQLFTPDWIVKYMVENSLGRLWLEGHPDEELKSKWKYYLEEAEQEPEVQKQLDEIRARSKDLRPEDIKVLDIILQRLIQFNYPKSYCAWGCANLKRGVQGRSRENLGYFLFKGGFTYPL
;
A
#
# COMPACT_ATOMS: atom_id res chain seq x y z
N MET A 1 -7.53 -18.20 2.03
CA MET A 1 -6.29 -17.45 1.70
C MET A 1 -5.13 -18.42 1.56
N ASP A 2 -4.53 -18.50 0.36
CA ASP A 2 -3.34 -19.32 0.09
C ASP A 2 -2.06 -18.54 0.43
N LYS A 3 -1.56 -18.74 1.66
CA LYS A 3 -0.33 -18.07 2.13
C LYS A 3 0.92 -18.52 1.38
N THR A 4 0.92 -19.70 0.75
CA THR A 4 2.06 -20.20 -0.02
C THR A 4 2.16 -19.47 -1.36
N ALA A 5 1.04 -19.33 -2.08
CA ALA A 5 0.98 -18.56 -3.32
C ALA A 5 1.38 -17.08 -3.05
N ILE A 6 0.81 -16.46 -2.01
CA ILE A 6 1.11 -15.09 -1.60
C ILE A 6 2.60 -14.90 -1.31
N LYS A 7 3.21 -15.81 -0.53
CA LYS A 7 4.64 -15.76 -0.20
C LYS A 7 5.52 -15.89 -1.45
N ASN A 8 5.23 -16.89 -2.29
CA ASN A 8 6.01 -17.13 -3.50
C ASN A 8 5.95 -15.93 -4.45
N PHE A 9 4.75 -15.37 -4.64
CA PHE A 9 4.55 -14.17 -5.44
C PHE A 9 5.31 -12.96 -4.86
N ALA A 10 5.14 -12.64 -3.57
CA ALA A 10 5.73 -11.44 -2.98
C ALA A 10 7.26 -11.45 -3.03
N VAL A 11 7.89 -12.59 -2.73
CA VAL A 11 9.35 -12.75 -2.80
C VAL A 11 9.85 -12.62 -4.24
N TRP A 12 9.16 -13.24 -5.18
CA TRP A 12 9.50 -13.15 -6.61
C TRP A 12 9.28 -11.73 -7.14
N ALA A 13 8.14 -11.10 -6.82
CA ALA A 13 7.79 -9.77 -7.29
C ALA A 13 8.82 -8.71 -6.84
N ARG A 14 9.33 -8.83 -5.60
CA ARG A 14 10.41 -7.95 -5.13
C ARG A 14 11.64 -8.02 -6.03
N LYS A 15 12.11 -9.23 -6.34
CA LYS A 15 13.29 -9.42 -7.19
C LYS A 15 13.05 -8.89 -8.59
N LYS A 16 11.90 -9.24 -9.17
CA LYS A 16 11.51 -8.81 -10.51
C LYS A 16 11.41 -7.28 -10.61
N LEU A 17 10.75 -6.62 -9.65
CA LEU A 17 10.65 -5.15 -9.65
C LEU A 17 12.02 -4.49 -9.51
N ILE A 18 12.89 -4.96 -8.63
CA ILE A 18 14.25 -4.43 -8.48
C ILE A 18 15.04 -4.57 -9.80
N GLU A 19 14.92 -5.71 -10.47
CA GLU A 19 15.58 -5.96 -11.76
C GLU A 19 15.04 -5.04 -12.85
N ASP A 20 13.72 -4.95 -13.01
CA ASP A 20 13.07 -4.12 -14.03
C ASP A 20 13.37 -2.64 -13.82
N ILE A 21 13.34 -2.16 -12.58
CA ILE A 21 13.67 -0.78 -12.23
C ILE A 21 15.15 -0.47 -12.47
N LYS A 22 16.05 -1.41 -12.17
CA LYS A 22 17.47 -1.28 -12.54
C LYS A 22 17.66 -1.19 -14.05
N GLN A 23 16.91 -1.96 -14.80
CA GLN A 23 16.93 -1.89 -16.27
C GLN A 23 16.43 -0.51 -16.76
N LYS A 24 15.34 0.02 -16.18
CA LYS A 24 14.87 1.37 -16.50
C LYS A 24 15.89 2.46 -16.14
N ALA A 25 16.56 2.34 -15.01
CA ALA A 25 17.64 3.25 -14.63
C ALA A 25 18.81 3.18 -15.62
N TYR A 26 19.18 1.98 -16.06
CA TYR A 26 20.22 1.78 -17.08
C TYR A 26 19.85 2.47 -18.41
N GLU A 27 18.59 2.36 -18.87
CA GLU A 27 18.09 3.01 -20.10
C GLU A 27 18.24 4.52 -20.07
N ILE A 28 18.25 5.15 -18.90
CA ILE A 28 18.44 6.59 -18.72
C ILE A 28 19.87 6.94 -18.25
N GLY A 29 20.82 6.02 -18.45
CA GLY A 29 22.23 6.20 -18.18
C GLY A 29 22.62 6.25 -16.70
N ILE A 30 21.85 5.56 -15.83
CA ILE A 30 22.12 5.53 -14.39
C ILE A 30 22.34 4.08 -13.95
N THR A 31 23.50 3.81 -13.37
CA THR A 31 23.89 2.52 -12.78
C THR A 31 24.41 2.71 -11.37
N GLU A 32 24.65 1.62 -10.66
CA GLU A 32 25.28 1.66 -9.34
C GLU A 32 26.70 2.29 -9.36
N LYS A 33 27.41 2.14 -10.49
CA LYS A 33 28.80 2.55 -10.63
C LYS A 33 28.95 3.93 -11.28
N GLU A 34 28.02 4.31 -12.12
CA GLU A 34 28.14 5.49 -12.99
C GLU A 34 26.80 6.14 -13.25
N ILE A 35 26.83 7.47 -13.30
CA ILE A 35 25.75 8.31 -13.84
C ILE A 35 26.30 8.97 -15.11
N LYS A 36 25.87 8.47 -16.27
CA LYS A 36 26.31 9.00 -17.56
C LYS A 36 25.89 10.45 -17.76
N GLU A 37 26.82 11.27 -18.22
CA GLU A 37 26.50 12.61 -18.70
C GLU A 37 25.77 12.53 -20.04
N PRO A 38 24.79 13.43 -20.27
CA PRO A 38 24.07 13.45 -21.53
C PRO A 38 24.97 13.91 -22.68
N GLU A 39 24.81 13.30 -23.85
CA GLU A 39 25.51 13.66 -25.08
C GLU A 39 25.00 15.02 -25.61
N VAL A 40 23.68 15.23 -25.51
CA VAL A 40 23.00 16.49 -25.82
C VAL A 40 22.09 16.85 -24.66
N SER A 41 22.16 18.10 -24.22
CA SER A 41 21.28 18.60 -23.16
C SER A 41 20.82 20.00 -23.51
N THR A 42 19.51 20.13 -23.82
CA THR A 42 18.80 21.39 -24.00
C THR A 42 17.75 21.58 -22.92
N SER A 43 16.97 22.65 -22.98
CA SER A 43 15.83 22.86 -22.06
C SER A 43 14.73 21.80 -22.19
N ASP A 44 14.55 21.23 -23.40
CA ASP A 44 13.39 20.43 -23.76
C ASP A 44 13.75 19.01 -24.22
N THR A 45 15.03 18.75 -24.52
CA THR A 45 15.51 17.45 -24.99
C THR A 45 16.85 17.09 -24.37
N MET A 46 17.00 15.86 -23.92
CA MET A 46 18.24 15.28 -23.42
C MET A 46 18.47 13.92 -24.09
N ILE A 47 19.65 13.70 -24.66
CA ILE A 47 20.03 12.44 -25.30
C ILE A 47 21.06 11.73 -24.44
N ILE A 48 20.79 10.46 -24.13
CA ILE A 48 21.67 9.58 -23.36
C ILE A 48 21.70 8.23 -24.06
N GLY A 49 22.79 7.95 -24.75
CA GLY A 49 22.87 6.80 -25.64
C GLY A 49 21.76 6.87 -26.70
N ASP A 50 21.01 5.78 -26.85
CA ASP A 50 19.94 5.70 -27.86
C ASP A 50 18.61 6.32 -27.38
N ARG A 51 18.54 6.86 -26.18
CA ARG A 51 17.29 7.38 -25.60
C ARG A 51 17.25 8.90 -25.62
N SER A 52 16.15 9.44 -26.15
CA SER A 52 15.79 10.84 -26.05
C SER A 52 14.76 11.05 -24.94
N LEU A 53 15.08 11.91 -23.97
CA LEU A 53 14.21 12.28 -22.87
C LEU A 53 13.54 13.62 -23.17
N ASN A 54 12.24 13.70 -22.91
CA ASN A 54 11.48 14.94 -22.98
C ASN A 54 11.68 15.81 -21.71
N LYS A 55 11.11 17.02 -21.71
CA LYS A 55 11.24 17.98 -20.61
C LYS A 55 10.84 17.41 -19.24
N ILE A 56 9.79 16.62 -19.17
CA ILE A 56 9.30 16.01 -17.93
C ILE A 56 10.29 14.95 -17.46
N GLU A 57 10.70 14.05 -18.36
CA GLU A 57 11.67 12.99 -18.05
C GLU A 57 13.03 13.55 -17.65
N ILE A 58 13.45 14.72 -18.20
CA ILE A 58 14.65 15.43 -17.79
C ILE A 58 14.56 15.88 -16.32
N ALA A 59 13.42 16.45 -15.92
CA ALA A 59 13.19 16.87 -14.55
C ALA A 59 13.17 15.66 -13.60
N GLN A 60 12.49 14.59 -13.99
CA GLN A 60 12.42 13.34 -13.23
C GLN A 60 13.81 12.68 -13.07
N ARG A 61 14.62 12.65 -14.15
CA ARG A 61 16.00 12.16 -14.09
C ARG A 61 16.88 12.99 -13.15
N LYS A 62 16.77 14.32 -13.20
CA LYS A 62 17.53 15.21 -12.29
C LYS A 62 17.15 14.94 -10.82
N SER A 63 15.86 14.77 -10.54
CA SER A 63 15.37 14.40 -9.21
C SER A 63 15.92 13.05 -8.77
N LEU A 64 15.90 12.03 -9.65
CA LEU A 64 16.48 10.71 -9.39
C LEU A 64 17.96 10.78 -9.06
N VAL A 65 18.74 11.53 -9.84
CA VAL A 65 20.18 11.69 -9.61
C VAL A 65 20.44 12.35 -8.25
N SER A 66 19.67 13.37 -7.89
CA SER A 66 19.77 14.01 -6.58
C SER A 66 19.47 13.02 -5.44
N ARG A 67 18.42 12.23 -5.59
CA ARG A 67 18.02 11.24 -4.59
C ARG A 67 19.04 10.11 -4.43
N ILE A 68 19.64 9.66 -5.54
CA ILE A 68 20.71 8.65 -5.54
C ILE A 68 21.97 9.19 -4.83
N LYS A 69 22.32 10.45 -5.04
CA LYS A 69 23.44 11.08 -4.33
C LYS A 69 23.21 11.18 -2.82
N GLU A 70 21.96 11.37 -2.40
CA GLU A 70 21.56 11.44 -0.97
C GLU A 70 21.52 10.08 -0.29
N LYS A 71 20.87 9.09 -0.90
CA LYS A 71 20.53 7.79 -0.28
C LYS A 71 21.33 6.60 -0.81
N GLY A 72 22.01 6.75 -1.93
CA GLY A 72 22.66 5.67 -2.65
C GLY A 72 21.73 4.94 -3.62
N PHE A 73 22.32 4.39 -4.70
CA PHE A 73 21.60 3.77 -5.82
C PHE A 73 20.68 2.63 -5.35
N ASN A 74 21.22 1.64 -4.64
CA ASN A 74 20.45 0.45 -4.25
C ASN A 74 19.26 0.79 -3.34
N ASN A 75 19.42 1.76 -2.43
CA ASN A 75 18.33 2.16 -1.54
C ASN A 75 17.21 2.86 -2.31
N VAL A 76 17.53 3.70 -3.30
CA VAL A 76 16.52 4.36 -4.15
C VAL A 76 15.79 3.34 -5.03
N ILE A 77 16.50 2.37 -5.62
CA ILE A 77 15.88 1.30 -6.40
C ILE A 77 14.93 0.46 -5.53
N GLU A 78 15.34 0.10 -4.31
CA GLU A 78 14.46 -0.62 -3.38
C GLU A 78 13.23 0.22 -2.97
N GLU A 79 13.42 1.52 -2.73
CA GLU A 79 12.33 2.46 -2.40
C GLU A 79 11.28 2.51 -3.53
N VAL A 80 11.72 2.65 -4.78
CA VAL A 80 10.84 2.69 -5.95
C VAL A 80 10.15 1.34 -6.18
N ALA A 81 10.89 0.23 -6.07
CA ALA A 81 10.33 -1.11 -6.22
C ALA A 81 9.24 -1.39 -5.18
N TYR A 82 9.48 -0.99 -3.95
CA TYR A 82 8.52 -1.10 -2.87
C TYR A 82 7.27 -0.23 -3.10
N THR A 83 7.44 0.99 -3.59
CA THR A 83 6.35 1.91 -3.90
C THR A 83 5.43 1.33 -4.98
N TRP A 84 5.98 0.80 -6.08
CA TRP A 84 5.18 0.18 -7.13
C TRP A 84 4.52 -1.13 -6.68
N PHE A 85 5.22 -1.96 -5.90
CA PHE A 85 4.63 -3.15 -5.32
C PHE A 85 3.37 -2.82 -4.52
N ASN A 86 3.46 -1.87 -3.61
CA ASN A 86 2.34 -1.46 -2.77
C ASN A 86 1.16 -0.92 -3.58
N ARG A 87 1.43 -0.10 -4.60
CA ARG A 87 0.40 0.43 -5.50
C ARG A 87 -0.32 -0.69 -6.25
N PHE A 88 0.40 -1.68 -6.77
CA PHE A 88 -0.21 -2.81 -7.46
C PHE A 88 -1.09 -3.64 -6.51
N ILE A 89 -0.61 -3.94 -5.30
CA ILE A 89 -1.40 -4.68 -4.31
C ILE A 89 -2.66 -3.90 -3.91
N ALA A 90 -2.53 -2.59 -3.69
CA ALA A 90 -3.68 -1.75 -3.35
C ALA A 90 -4.69 -1.65 -4.48
N LEU A 91 -4.24 -1.45 -5.73
CA LEU A 91 -5.12 -1.43 -6.89
C LEU A 91 -5.84 -2.78 -7.05
N ARG A 92 -5.13 -3.91 -6.87
CA ARG A 92 -5.73 -5.25 -6.93
C ARG A 92 -6.79 -5.43 -5.85
N PHE A 93 -6.48 -5.05 -4.64
CA PHE A 93 -7.44 -5.11 -3.53
C PHE A 93 -8.67 -4.23 -3.79
N MET A 94 -8.48 -3.00 -4.28
CA MET A 94 -9.57 -2.08 -4.56
C MET A 94 -10.45 -2.55 -5.72
N GLU A 95 -9.87 -3.10 -6.81
CA GLU A 95 -10.67 -3.55 -7.96
C GLU A 95 -11.48 -4.82 -7.65
N VAL A 96 -10.93 -5.74 -6.84
CA VAL A 96 -11.64 -6.98 -6.48
C VAL A 96 -12.79 -6.70 -5.51
N ASN A 97 -12.67 -5.68 -4.66
CA ASN A 97 -13.68 -5.30 -3.67
C ASN A 97 -14.57 -4.12 -4.10
N ASP A 98 -14.54 -3.73 -5.38
CA ASP A 98 -15.33 -2.62 -5.95
C ASP A 98 -15.14 -1.30 -5.21
N TYR A 99 -13.92 -1.02 -4.73
CA TYR A 99 -13.56 0.22 -4.04
C TYR A 99 -12.98 1.30 -4.95
N LEU A 100 -12.78 0.99 -6.24
CA LEU A 100 -12.31 1.98 -7.20
C LEU A 100 -13.43 3.01 -7.51
N PRO A 101 -13.19 4.32 -7.37
CA PRO A 101 -14.21 5.34 -7.60
C PRO A 101 -14.82 5.31 -9.00
N THR A 102 -14.06 4.85 -9.98
CA THR A 102 -14.51 4.77 -11.39
C THR A 102 -15.27 3.48 -11.70
N GLY A 103 -15.28 2.48 -10.80
CA GLY A 103 -15.88 1.15 -11.06
C GLY A 103 -15.16 0.31 -12.13
N VAL A 104 -14.06 0.83 -12.73
CA VAL A 104 -13.33 0.16 -13.81
C VAL A 104 -12.08 -0.52 -13.27
N ARG A 105 -11.86 -1.79 -13.59
CA ARG A 105 -10.68 -2.55 -13.18
C ARG A 105 -9.43 -2.04 -13.89
N VAL A 106 -8.35 -1.89 -13.13
CA VAL A 106 -7.08 -1.29 -13.58
C VAL A 106 -6.04 -2.32 -13.95
N LEU A 107 -5.99 -3.45 -13.25
CA LEU A 107 -4.98 -4.49 -13.43
C LEU A 107 -5.54 -5.73 -14.14
N SER A 108 -6.86 -5.91 -14.13
CA SER A 108 -7.54 -7.09 -14.67
C SER A 108 -8.81 -6.72 -15.43
N SER A 109 -9.51 -7.73 -15.94
CA SER A 109 -10.84 -7.58 -16.53
C SER A 109 -11.88 -8.30 -15.67
N ILE A 110 -13.12 -7.78 -15.69
CA ILE A 110 -14.29 -8.46 -15.14
C ILE A 110 -14.73 -9.64 -16.03
N GLU A 111 -14.36 -9.60 -17.31
CA GLU A 111 -14.69 -10.65 -18.28
C GLU A 111 -13.79 -11.88 -18.05
N PRO A 112 -14.35 -13.07 -17.73
CA PRO A 112 -13.55 -14.26 -17.49
C PRO A 112 -12.65 -14.62 -18.69
N GLY A 113 -11.38 -14.89 -18.39
CA GLY A 113 -10.37 -15.28 -19.41
C GLY A 113 -9.78 -14.14 -20.22
N LYS A 114 -10.27 -12.92 -20.09
CA LYS A 114 -9.69 -11.75 -20.73
C LYS A 114 -8.44 -11.30 -19.98
N LYS A 115 -7.34 -11.19 -20.72
CA LYS A 115 -6.05 -10.80 -20.16
C LYS A 115 -5.84 -9.28 -20.09
N GLU A 116 -6.49 -8.54 -20.97
CA GLU A 116 -6.36 -7.07 -21.04
C GLU A 116 -7.16 -6.38 -19.92
N PRO A 117 -6.59 -5.45 -19.17
CA PRO A 117 -7.30 -4.68 -18.16
C PRO A 117 -8.43 -3.84 -18.73
N ASP A 118 -9.57 -3.77 -18.02
CA ASP A 118 -10.76 -3.04 -18.49
C ASP A 118 -10.50 -1.54 -18.69
N ILE A 119 -9.57 -0.95 -17.96
CA ILE A 119 -9.23 0.48 -18.08
C ILE A 119 -8.76 0.85 -19.49
N ILE A 120 -8.18 -0.07 -20.26
CA ILE A 120 -7.73 0.18 -21.63
C ILE A 120 -8.94 0.35 -22.54
N LYS A 121 -9.93 -0.55 -22.42
CA LYS A 121 -11.16 -0.49 -23.20
C LYS A 121 -12.00 0.75 -22.85
N GLU A 122 -12.03 1.08 -21.57
CA GLU A 122 -12.84 2.20 -21.04
C GLU A 122 -12.09 3.54 -21.04
N ALA A 123 -10.91 3.64 -21.66
CA ALA A 123 -10.04 4.82 -21.59
C ALA A 123 -10.73 6.14 -21.98
N LEU A 124 -11.66 6.10 -22.95
CA LEU A 124 -12.40 7.29 -23.39
C LEU A 124 -13.65 7.59 -22.56
N ASN A 125 -14.16 6.61 -21.81
CA ASN A 125 -15.40 6.70 -21.05
C ASN A 125 -15.16 6.89 -19.54
N ILE A 126 -13.94 6.62 -19.08
CA ILE A 126 -13.59 6.69 -17.67
C ILE A 126 -13.50 8.14 -17.18
N ASP A 127 -14.01 8.40 -15.97
CA ASP A 127 -13.90 9.71 -15.31
C ASP A 127 -12.49 9.88 -14.71
N LEU A 128 -11.56 10.28 -15.57
CA LEU A 128 -10.19 10.64 -15.25
C LEU A 128 -9.78 11.86 -16.09
N ASP A 129 -8.92 12.71 -15.53
CA ASP A 129 -8.33 13.85 -16.24
C ASP A 129 -7.29 13.36 -17.25
N LEU A 130 -7.77 12.94 -18.44
CA LEU A 130 -6.98 12.39 -19.53
C LEU A 130 -6.86 13.39 -20.67
N ASP A 131 -5.68 13.42 -21.28
CA ASP A 131 -5.49 14.00 -22.61
C ASP A 131 -6.10 13.06 -23.65
N ARG A 132 -7.30 13.41 -24.12
CA ARG A 132 -8.06 12.60 -25.08
C ARG A 132 -7.37 12.48 -26.43
N GLU A 133 -6.68 13.52 -26.89
CA GLU A 133 -5.93 13.47 -28.16
C GLU A 133 -4.79 12.45 -28.08
N LEU A 134 -4.06 12.44 -26.96
CA LEU A 134 -3.04 11.43 -26.70
C LEU A 134 -3.64 10.02 -26.65
N VAL A 135 -4.79 9.83 -25.99
CA VAL A 135 -5.46 8.53 -25.90
C VAL A 135 -5.86 8.04 -27.30
N TYR A 136 -6.51 8.88 -28.12
CA TYR A 136 -6.86 8.53 -29.49
C TYR A 136 -5.63 8.15 -30.33
N LYS A 137 -4.57 8.95 -30.25
CA LYS A 137 -3.33 8.69 -30.97
C LYS A 137 -2.73 7.33 -30.58
N LEU A 138 -2.63 7.03 -29.29
CA LEU A 138 -2.05 5.76 -28.82
C LEU A 138 -2.91 4.56 -29.20
N GLN A 139 -4.24 4.72 -29.28
CA GLN A 139 -5.15 3.68 -29.78
C GLN A 139 -4.98 3.46 -31.29
N ASP A 140 -4.90 4.53 -32.07
CA ASP A 140 -4.70 4.46 -33.54
C ASP A 140 -3.34 3.84 -33.89
N ASP A 141 -2.30 4.16 -33.11
CA ASP A 141 -0.94 3.61 -33.27
C ASP A 141 -0.84 2.16 -32.74
N ASN A 142 -1.90 1.60 -32.13
CA ASN A 142 -1.90 0.32 -31.42
C ASN A 142 -0.80 0.21 -30.33
N ASP A 143 -0.38 1.32 -29.75
CA ASP A 143 0.59 1.35 -28.65
C ASP A 143 -0.10 1.14 -27.30
N THR A 144 -0.65 -0.06 -27.11
CA THR A 144 -1.41 -0.45 -25.93
C THR A 144 -0.58 -0.37 -24.65
N GLU A 145 0.72 -0.65 -24.71
CA GLU A 145 1.59 -0.60 -23.53
C GLU A 145 1.80 0.84 -23.03
N THR A 146 2.05 1.78 -23.94
CA THR A 146 2.19 3.20 -23.59
C THR A 146 0.87 3.77 -23.09
N LEU A 147 -0.25 3.41 -23.73
CA LEU A 147 -1.59 3.78 -23.28
C LEU A 147 -1.86 3.27 -21.86
N TYR A 148 -1.61 1.99 -21.62
CA TYR A 148 -1.82 1.40 -20.30
C TYR A 148 -0.97 2.07 -19.21
N ARG A 149 0.30 2.31 -19.50
CA ARG A 149 1.20 3.03 -18.60
C ARG A 149 0.67 4.43 -18.24
N TYR A 150 0.21 5.17 -19.25
CA TYR A 150 -0.40 6.49 -19.07
C TYR A 150 -1.65 6.42 -18.17
N LEU A 151 -2.57 5.49 -18.45
CA LEU A 151 -3.79 5.29 -17.69
C LEU A 151 -3.50 4.89 -16.23
N LEU A 152 -2.54 4.00 -16.01
CA LEU A 152 -2.12 3.55 -14.69
C LEU A 152 -1.57 4.71 -13.84
N VAL A 153 -0.71 5.55 -14.42
CA VAL A 153 -0.15 6.74 -13.74
C VAL A 153 -1.26 7.72 -13.41
N LYS A 154 -2.14 8.04 -14.36
CA LYS A 154 -3.28 8.93 -14.14
C LYS A 154 -4.23 8.41 -13.07
N LYS A 155 -4.50 7.11 -13.07
CA LYS A 155 -5.32 6.48 -12.03
C LYS A 155 -4.69 6.55 -10.64
N CYS A 156 -3.40 6.28 -10.53
CA CYS A 156 -2.68 6.42 -9.27
C CYS A 156 -2.72 7.87 -8.77
N ASN A 157 -2.53 8.85 -9.66
CA ASN A 157 -2.58 10.27 -9.30
C ASN A 157 -3.99 10.71 -8.87
N ALA A 158 -5.05 10.23 -9.51
CA ALA A 158 -6.42 10.48 -9.07
C ALA A 158 -6.71 9.88 -7.68
N LEU A 159 -6.16 8.71 -7.38
CA LEU A 159 -6.29 8.08 -6.06
C LEU A 159 -5.52 8.82 -4.95
N ASN A 160 -4.58 9.71 -5.28
CA ASN A 160 -3.89 10.56 -4.29
C ASN A 160 -4.86 11.42 -3.48
N GLU A 161 -5.95 11.90 -4.07
CA GLU A 161 -6.94 12.72 -3.37
C GLU A 161 -7.64 11.95 -2.24
N ILE A 162 -7.77 10.63 -2.40
CA ILE A 162 -8.46 9.75 -1.46
C ILE A 162 -7.47 9.11 -0.49
N LEU A 163 -6.32 8.68 -0.99
CA LEU A 163 -5.31 7.91 -0.28
C LEU A 163 -3.90 8.51 -0.47
N PRO A 164 -3.66 9.76 0.00
CA PRO A 164 -2.40 10.47 -0.28
C PRO A 164 -1.15 9.77 0.25
N GLY A 165 -1.28 8.98 1.32
CA GLY A 165 -0.14 8.25 1.89
C GLY A 165 0.30 7.02 1.10
N LEU A 166 -0.59 6.47 0.24
CA LEU A 166 -0.32 5.28 -0.57
C LEU A 166 -0.07 5.64 -2.04
N PHE A 167 -0.82 6.61 -2.53
CA PHE A 167 -0.73 7.10 -3.89
C PHE A 167 -0.20 8.54 -3.89
N GLU A 168 1.04 8.75 -3.40
CA GLU A 168 1.72 10.04 -3.59
C GLU A 168 1.75 10.37 -5.09
N LYS A 169 1.58 11.66 -5.44
CA LYS A 169 1.56 12.08 -6.84
C LYS A 169 2.80 11.58 -7.56
N ILE A 170 2.58 10.93 -8.70
CA ILE A 170 3.62 10.45 -9.59
C ILE A 170 3.93 11.59 -10.57
N GLU A 171 4.83 12.48 -10.18
CA GLU A 171 5.37 13.56 -11.02
C GLU A 171 6.89 13.59 -10.90
N ASP A 172 7.44 12.60 -10.19
CA ASP A 172 8.86 12.52 -9.85
C ASP A 172 9.55 11.30 -10.51
N TYR A 173 10.73 10.99 -10.02
CA TYR A 173 11.55 9.88 -10.51
C TYR A 173 10.89 8.50 -10.41
N THR A 174 9.81 8.33 -9.66
CA THR A 174 9.11 7.03 -9.56
C THR A 174 8.40 6.70 -10.87
N GLU A 175 7.96 7.71 -11.64
CA GLU A 175 7.33 7.52 -12.94
C GLU A 175 8.34 7.07 -14.01
N ILE A 176 9.48 7.74 -14.13
CA ILE A 176 10.49 7.38 -15.15
C ILE A 176 11.06 5.98 -14.93
N LEU A 177 11.04 5.51 -13.67
CA LEU A 177 11.45 4.16 -13.28
C LEU A 177 10.33 3.12 -13.29
N LEU A 178 9.10 3.47 -13.67
CA LEU A 178 8.03 2.48 -13.83
C LEU A 178 8.45 1.42 -14.86
N PRO A 179 8.41 0.11 -14.52
CA PRO A 179 8.79 -0.95 -15.43
C PRO A 179 8.12 -0.86 -16.81
N SER A 180 8.79 -1.33 -17.83
CA SER A 180 8.22 -1.55 -19.17
C SER A 180 7.52 -2.89 -19.24
N ASN A 181 6.70 -3.10 -20.28
CA ASN A 181 6.03 -4.38 -20.55
C ASN A 181 5.13 -4.85 -19.41
N LEU A 182 4.34 -3.93 -18.84
CA LEU A 182 3.44 -4.20 -17.71
C LEU A 182 2.35 -5.22 -18.06
N LEU A 183 1.94 -5.27 -19.35
CA LEU A 183 0.93 -6.19 -19.87
C LEU A 183 1.51 -7.54 -20.31
N ALA A 184 2.84 -7.67 -20.41
CA ALA A 184 3.49 -8.88 -20.87
C ALA A 184 3.29 -10.06 -19.92
N GLU A 185 3.27 -11.25 -20.48
CA GLU A 185 3.28 -12.49 -19.72
C GLU A 185 4.53 -12.54 -18.81
N GLY A 186 4.36 -12.89 -17.55
CA GLY A 186 5.45 -12.87 -16.56
C GLY A 186 5.78 -11.48 -15.99
N SER A 187 5.07 -10.41 -16.34
CA SER A 187 5.14 -9.14 -15.62
C SER A 187 4.59 -9.28 -14.20
N VAL A 188 4.96 -8.34 -13.33
CA VAL A 188 4.48 -8.36 -11.93
C VAL A 188 2.97 -8.23 -11.87
N ILE A 189 2.37 -7.39 -12.72
CA ILE A 189 0.90 -7.20 -12.77
C ILE A 189 0.22 -8.50 -13.23
N ARG A 190 0.70 -9.10 -14.31
CA ARG A 190 0.10 -10.34 -14.84
C ARG A 190 0.16 -11.47 -13.83
N ARG A 191 1.31 -11.69 -13.20
CA ARG A 191 1.44 -12.73 -12.18
C ARG A 191 0.65 -12.42 -10.90
N LEU A 192 0.47 -11.14 -10.54
CA LEU A 192 -0.40 -10.78 -9.43
C LEU A 192 -1.85 -11.23 -9.69
N VAL A 193 -2.31 -11.06 -10.93
CA VAL A 193 -3.67 -11.43 -11.35
C VAL A 193 -3.82 -12.94 -11.52
N ASP A 194 -2.81 -13.58 -12.12
CA ASP A 194 -2.90 -15.00 -12.52
C ASP A 194 -2.55 -15.97 -11.36
N ASP A 195 -1.56 -15.61 -10.50
CA ASP A 195 -1.05 -16.51 -9.46
C ASP A 195 -1.86 -16.41 -8.14
N ILE A 196 -2.56 -15.29 -7.89
CA ILE A 196 -3.30 -15.06 -6.65
C ILE A 196 -4.80 -14.98 -6.95
N SER A 197 -5.56 -15.87 -6.31
CA SER A 197 -7.01 -15.92 -6.49
C SER A 197 -7.69 -14.63 -6.02
N GLU A 198 -8.74 -14.20 -6.74
CA GLU A 198 -9.59 -13.07 -6.31
C GLU A 198 -10.23 -13.33 -4.95
N GLU A 199 -10.59 -14.58 -4.65
CA GLU A 199 -11.16 -14.95 -3.36
C GLU A 199 -10.22 -14.67 -2.18
N ASP A 200 -8.90 -14.65 -2.43
CA ASP A 200 -7.91 -14.28 -1.41
C ASP A 200 -7.87 -12.77 -1.13
N PHE A 201 -8.33 -11.95 -2.08
CA PHE A 201 -8.47 -10.49 -1.92
C PHE A 201 -9.84 -10.07 -1.41
N LYS A 202 -10.89 -10.87 -1.67
CA LYS A 202 -12.27 -10.50 -1.39
C LYS A 202 -12.51 -10.42 0.11
N ASP A 203 -12.83 -9.22 0.59
CA ASP A 203 -13.07 -8.91 2.00
C ASP A 203 -11.92 -9.31 2.97
N GLN A 204 -10.73 -9.66 2.43
CA GLN A 204 -9.59 -10.17 3.18
C GLN A 204 -8.48 -9.11 3.29
N VAL A 205 -8.68 -8.09 4.13
CA VAL A 205 -7.69 -7.01 4.35
C VAL A 205 -6.32 -7.56 4.78
N GLU A 206 -6.29 -8.72 5.45
CA GLU A 206 -5.04 -9.36 5.89
C GLU A 206 -4.06 -9.66 4.76
N ILE A 207 -4.55 -9.86 3.52
CA ILE A 207 -3.68 -10.17 2.38
C ILE A 207 -2.61 -9.11 2.18
N ILE A 208 -2.97 -7.84 2.39
CA ILE A 208 -2.04 -6.71 2.23
C ILE A 208 -0.90 -6.82 3.23
N GLY A 209 -1.22 -7.12 4.49
CA GLY A 209 -0.21 -7.31 5.53
C GLY A 209 0.71 -8.52 5.26
N TRP A 210 0.15 -9.64 4.79
CA TRP A 210 0.94 -10.81 4.41
C TRP A 210 1.83 -10.54 3.20
N MET A 211 1.31 -9.89 2.14
CA MET A 211 2.08 -9.47 0.98
C MET A 211 3.29 -8.64 1.39
N TYR A 212 3.07 -7.64 2.25
CA TYR A 212 4.13 -6.80 2.76
C TYR A 212 5.17 -7.58 3.57
N GLN A 213 4.74 -8.40 4.53
CA GLN A 213 5.66 -9.19 5.36
C GLN A 213 6.51 -10.14 4.53
N TYR A 214 5.93 -10.76 3.49
CA TYR A 214 6.68 -11.67 2.62
C TYR A 214 7.60 -10.91 1.66
N TYR A 215 7.20 -9.73 1.19
CA TYR A 215 8.05 -8.88 0.36
C TYR A 215 9.37 -8.55 1.04
N ILE A 216 9.35 -8.23 2.33
CA ILE A 216 10.56 -7.86 3.09
C ILE A 216 11.27 -9.06 3.73
N SER A 217 10.76 -10.27 3.61
CA SER A 217 11.26 -11.45 4.34
C SER A 217 12.73 -11.73 4.09
N GLU A 218 13.21 -11.66 2.85
CA GLU A 218 14.62 -11.88 2.52
C GLU A 218 15.53 -10.81 3.15
N LYS A 219 15.10 -9.54 3.10
CA LYS A 219 15.83 -8.44 3.76
C LYS A 219 15.91 -8.63 5.26
N LYS A 220 14.81 -9.10 5.87
CA LYS A 220 14.76 -9.48 7.28
C LYS A 220 15.77 -10.56 7.61
N ASP A 221 15.84 -11.62 6.80
CA ASP A 221 16.79 -12.71 6.98
C ASP A 221 18.24 -12.23 6.86
N GLU A 222 18.53 -11.32 5.92
CA GLU A 222 19.86 -10.71 5.77
C GLU A 222 20.25 -9.91 7.03
N VAL A 223 19.35 -9.09 7.54
CA VAL A 223 19.56 -8.28 8.75
C VAL A 223 19.83 -9.19 9.96
N PHE A 224 19.05 -10.26 10.14
CA PHE A 224 19.25 -11.21 11.23
C PHE A 224 20.52 -12.03 11.08
N LYS A 225 20.93 -12.38 9.86
CA LYS A 225 22.25 -12.98 9.60
C LYS A 225 23.39 -12.02 9.96
N GLY A 226 23.22 -10.72 9.66
CA GLY A 226 24.15 -9.68 10.06
C GLY A 226 24.27 -9.53 11.58
N LEU A 227 23.14 -9.53 12.29
CA LEU A 227 23.12 -9.49 13.77
C LEU A 227 23.88 -10.65 14.41
N LYS A 228 23.77 -11.88 13.87
CA LYS A 228 24.54 -13.03 14.31
C LYS A 228 26.06 -12.86 14.13
N LYS A 229 26.47 -11.93 13.24
CA LYS A 229 27.87 -11.55 13.00
C LYS A 229 28.27 -10.26 13.72
N ASN A 230 27.46 -9.81 14.71
CA ASN A 230 27.64 -8.56 15.45
C ASN A 230 27.61 -7.29 14.58
N ILE A 231 26.98 -7.34 13.41
CA ILE A 231 26.73 -6.17 12.57
C ILE A 231 25.52 -5.44 13.12
N LYS A 232 25.66 -4.16 13.47
CA LYS A 232 24.56 -3.32 13.98
C LYS A 232 23.52 -3.07 12.89
N ILE A 233 22.24 -3.05 13.29
CA ILE A 233 21.13 -2.67 12.39
C ILE A 233 21.31 -1.19 12.03
N THR A 234 21.32 -0.89 10.73
CA THR A 234 21.33 0.48 10.24
C THR A 234 19.90 1.06 10.29
N LYS A 235 19.79 2.39 10.22
CA LYS A 235 18.51 3.09 10.25
C LYS A 235 17.56 2.58 9.14
N GLU A 236 18.10 2.32 7.96
CA GLU A 236 17.35 1.85 6.78
C GLU A 236 16.85 0.41 6.96
N ASN A 237 17.52 -0.39 7.78
CA ASN A 237 17.20 -1.80 8.02
C ASN A 237 16.28 -2.01 9.25
N ILE A 238 15.99 -0.97 10.03
CA ILE A 238 15.09 -1.08 11.19
C ILE A 238 13.72 -1.62 10.78
N PRO A 239 13.06 -1.14 9.71
CA PRO A 239 11.76 -1.66 9.31
C PRO A 239 11.80 -3.18 9.05
N ALA A 240 12.80 -3.65 8.32
CA ALA A 240 12.95 -5.08 8.05
C ALA A 240 13.19 -5.92 9.31
N ALA A 241 13.88 -5.37 10.31
CA ALA A 241 14.14 -6.05 11.57
C ALA A 241 12.95 -6.12 12.52
N THR A 242 12.11 -5.09 12.54
CA THR A 242 11.07 -4.92 13.57
C THR A 242 9.67 -5.25 13.08
N GLN A 243 9.47 -5.32 11.76
CA GLN A 243 8.15 -5.48 11.20
C GLN A 243 7.63 -6.91 11.33
N LEU A 244 6.45 -7.02 11.91
CA LEU A 244 5.68 -8.25 12.04
C LEU A 244 4.21 -7.94 11.78
N PHE A 245 3.60 -8.66 10.84
CA PHE A 245 2.17 -8.60 10.66
C PHE A 245 1.47 -9.32 11.80
N THR A 246 0.58 -8.62 12.51
CA THR A 246 -0.15 -9.18 13.65
C THR A 246 -1.33 -10.03 13.13
N PRO A 247 -1.40 -11.32 13.46
CA PRO A 247 -2.52 -12.17 13.07
C PRO A 247 -3.89 -11.61 13.51
N ASP A 248 -4.92 -11.80 12.69
CA ASP A 248 -6.28 -11.28 12.92
C ASP A 248 -6.85 -11.63 14.29
N TRP A 249 -6.61 -12.86 14.76
CA TRP A 249 -7.11 -13.29 16.06
C TRP A 249 -6.52 -12.50 17.25
N ILE A 250 -5.25 -12.08 17.15
CA ILE A 250 -4.61 -11.24 18.18
C ILE A 250 -5.24 -9.85 18.15
N VAL A 251 -5.43 -9.30 16.95
CA VAL A 251 -6.07 -7.99 16.79
C VAL A 251 -7.48 -8.02 17.37
N LYS A 252 -8.28 -9.04 17.01
CA LYS A 252 -9.62 -9.24 17.55
C LYS A 252 -9.62 -9.34 19.08
N TYR A 253 -8.75 -10.19 19.61
CA TYR A 253 -8.60 -10.32 21.06
C TYR A 253 -8.30 -8.98 21.74
N MET A 254 -7.37 -8.21 21.18
CA MET A 254 -7.02 -6.90 21.73
C MET A 254 -8.18 -5.91 21.64
N VAL A 255 -8.86 -5.84 20.50
CA VAL A 255 -9.97 -4.91 20.28
C VAL A 255 -11.16 -5.25 21.16
N GLU A 256 -11.58 -6.51 21.17
CA GLU A 256 -12.76 -6.98 21.91
C GLU A 256 -12.59 -6.77 23.41
N ASN A 257 -11.36 -6.95 23.95
CA ASN A 257 -11.06 -6.83 25.37
C ASN A 257 -10.54 -5.45 25.81
N SER A 258 -10.43 -4.48 24.92
CA SER A 258 -10.07 -3.10 25.25
C SER A 258 -11.19 -2.14 24.81
N LEU A 259 -11.23 -1.75 23.55
CA LEU A 259 -12.25 -0.86 23.03
C LEU A 259 -13.66 -1.43 23.15
N GLY A 260 -13.82 -2.72 22.82
CA GLY A 260 -15.09 -3.40 22.93
C GLY A 260 -15.60 -3.42 24.35
N ARG A 261 -14.74 -3.75 25.32
CA ARG A 261 -15.07 -3.70 26.75
C ARG A 261 -15.49 -2.29 27.18
N LEU A 262 -14.68 -1.28 26.89
CA LEU A 262 -14.98 0.11 27.20
C LEU A 262 -16.33 0.55 26.63
N TRP A 263 -16.64 0.14 25.39
CA TRP A 263 -17.90 0.45 24.76
C TRP A 263 -19.08 -0.22 25.44
N LEU A 264 -19.00 -1.53 25.70
CA LEU A 264 -20.07 -2.30 26.35
C LEU A 264 -20.32 -1.85 27.79
N GLU A 265 -19.31 -1.33 28.49
CA GLU A 265 -19.47 -0.77 29.83
C GLU A 265 -20.42 0.44 29.86
N GLY A 266 -20.39 1.27 28.81
CA GLY A 266 -21.31 2.41 28.66
C GLY A 266 -22.59 2.08 27.90
N HIS A 267 -22.52 1.13 26.98
CA HIS A 267 -23.58 0.77 26.02
C HIS A 267 -23.75 -0.75 25.97
N PRO A 268 -24.38 -1.37 27.00
CA PRO A 268 -24.59 -2.81 27.01
C PRO A 268 -25.36 -3.27 25.76
N ASP A 269 -24.79 -4.23 25.00
CA ASP A 269 -25.35 -4.76 23.78
C ASP A 269 -24.93 -6.24 23.64
N GLU A 270 -25.83 -7.13 24.04
CA GLU A 270 -25.59 -8.58 24.00
C GLU A 270 -25.55 -9.13 22.57
N GLU A 271 -26.23 -8.49 21.61
CA GLU A 271 -26.16 -8.91 20.22
C GLU A 271 -24.77 -8.60 19.63
N LEU A 272 -24.24 -7.43 19.88
CA LEU A 272 -22.88 -7.04 19.49
C LEU A 272 -21.84 -7.95 20.17
N LYS A 273 -21.98 -8.18 21.47
CA LYS A 273 -21.10 -9.05 22.25
C LYS A 273 -21.08 -10.48 21.73
N SER A 274 -22.22 -11.03 21.34
CA SER A 274 -22.33 -12.41 20.84
C SER A 274 -21.58 -12.63 19.52
N LYS A 275 -21.28 -11.57 18.77
CA LYS A 275 -20.48 -11.60 17.53
C LYS A 275 -18.98 -11.65 17.80
N TRP A 276 -18.53 -11.42 19.02
CA TRP A 276 -17.13 -11.36 19.41
C TRP A 276 -16.64 -12.72 19.92
N LYS A 277 -15.70 -13.27 19.20
CA LYS A 277 -15.18 -14.62 19.46
C LYS A 277 -14.18 -14.68 20.61
N TYR A 278 -13.46 -13.59 20.84
CA TYR A 278 -12.33 -13.53 21.77
C TYR A 278 -12.58 -12.63 22.96
N TYR A 279 -13.82 -12.17 23.15
CA TYR A 279 -14.22 -11.40 24.30
C TYR A 279 -14.18 -12.29 25.55
N LEU A 280 -13.52 -11.80 26.59
CA LEU A 280 -13.46 -12.49 27.88
C LEU A 280 -14.56 -11.97 28.80
N GLU A 281 -15.36 -12.91 29.28
CA GLU A 281 -16.33 -12.59 30.30
C GLU A 281 -15.65 -12.09 31.58
N GLU A 282 -16.35 -11.27 32.31
CA GLU A 282 -15.86 -10.73 33.56
C GLU A 282 -15.95 -11.77 34.66
N ALA A 283 -14.89 -11.90 35.45
CA ALA A 283 -14.92 -12.73 36.64
C ALA A 283 -15.71 -12.02 37.74
N GLU A 284 -16.34 -12.80 38.62
CA GLU A 284 -16.98 -12.30 39.82
C GLU A 284 -15.97 -11.50 40.68
N GLN A 285 -16.38 -10.32 41.11
CA GLN A 285 -15.54 -9.40 41.87
C GLN A 285 -16.05 -9.28 43.31
N GLU A 286 -15.14 -8.94 44.20
CA GLU A 286 -15.52 -8.56 45.57
C GLU A 286 -16.46 -7.33 45.55
N PRO A 287 -17.45 -7.22 46.48
CA PRO A 287 -18.48 -6.17 46.45
C PRO A 287 -17.93 -4.74 46.40
N GLU A 288 -16.81 -4.48 47.07
CA GLU A 288 -16.17 -3.14 47.05
C GLU A 288 -15.54 -2.83 45.70
N VAL A 289 -14.92 -3.83 45.06
CA VAL A 289 -14.34 -3.70 43.72
C VAL A 289 -15.46 -3.52 42.68
N GLN A 290 -16.55 -4.29 42.80
CA GLN A 290 -17.71 -4.17 41.93
C GLN A 290 -18.30 -2.74 41.99
N LYS A 291 -18.44 -2.17 43.16
CA LYS A 291 -18.92 -0.79 43.30
C LYS A 291 -18.02 0.24 42.62
N GLN A 292 -16.71 0.09 42.73
CA GLN A 292 -15.75 0.96 42.01
C GLN A 292 -15.85 0.80 40.51
N LEU A 293 -16.03 -0.43 40.01
CA LEU A 293 -16.24 -0.69 38.58
C LEU A 293 -17.53 -0.05 38.06
N ASP A 294 -18.62 -0.13 38.85
CA ASP A 294 -19.90 0.49 38.50
C ASP A 294 -19.81 2.02 38.43
N GLU A 295 -19.01 2.65 39.31
CA GLU A 295 -18.73 4.08 39.23
C GLU A 295 -17.93 4.47 37.99
N ILE A 296 -16.94 3.65 37.59
CA ILE A 296 -16.15 3.85 36.37
C ILE A 296 -17.05 3.69 35.13
N ARG A 297 -17.88 2.66 35.09
CA ARG A 297 -18.82 2.38 34.00
C ARG A 297 -19.85 3.48 33.82
N ALA A 298 -20.30 4.08 34.93
CA ALA A 298 -21.23 5.19 34.87
C ALA A 298 -20.68 6.39 34.06
N ARG A 299 -19.35 6.56 34.00
CA ARG A 299 -18.69 7.62 33.23
C ARG A 299 -18.67 7.31 31.72
N SER A 300 -18.79 6.05 31.33
CA SER A 300 -18.77 5.62 29.94
C SER A 300 -20.13 5.69 29.23
N LYS A 301 -21.23 6.01 29.96
CA LYS A 301 -22.59 6.05 29.41
C LYS A 301 -22.77 7.08 28.31
N ASP A 302 -22.09 8.22 28.42
CA ASP A 302 -22.18 9.32 27.46
C ASP A 302 -21.04 9.29 26.42
N LEU A 303 -20.23 8.22 26.42
CA LEU A 303 -19.10 8.07 25.51
C LEU A 303 -19.61 7.87 24.08
N ARG A 304 -19.14 8.72 23.15
CA ARG A 304 -19.42 8.59 21.71
C ARG A 304 -18.19 8.01 20.99
N PRO A 305 -18.37 7.34 19.85
CA PRO A 305 -17.25 6.81 19.06
C PRO A 305 -16.18 7.86 18.74
N GLU A 306 -16.61 9.12 18.51
CA GLU A 306 -15.72 10.24 18.18
C GLU A 306 -14.85 10.69 19.37
N ASP A 307 -15.25 10.39 20.59
CA ASP A 307 -14.53 10.77 21.81
C ASP A 307 -13.46 9.74 22.18
N ILE A 308 -13.49 8.54 21.56
CA ILE A 308 -12.54 7.46 21.85
C ILE A 308 -11.19 7.78 21.18
N LYS A 309 -10.16 7.88 22.03
CA LYS A 309 -8.77 8.07 21.59
C LYS A 309 -8.03 6.75 21.66
N VAL A 310 -7.53 6.30 20.50
CA VAL A 310 -6.73 5.08 20.38
C VAL A 310 -5.26 5.46 20.18
N LEU A 311 -4.40 4.97 21.06
CA LEU A 311 -2.96 5.11 20.94
C LEU A 311 -2.34 3.75 20.63
N ASP A 312 -1.76 3.62 19.45
CA ASP A 312 -0.93 2.47 19.11
C ASP A 312 0.54 2.78 19.36
N ILE A 313 1.09 2.17 20.41
CA ILE A 313 2.48 2.38 20.84
C ILE A 313 3.47 1.82 19.79
N ILE A 314 3.09 0.80 19.03
CA ILE A 314 3.93 0.20 17.98
C ILE A 314 4.01 1.17 16.80
N LEU A 315 2.89 1.74 16.38
CA LEU A 315 2.83 2.75 15.33
C LEU A 315 3.63 4.01 15.71
N GLN A 316 3.59 4.41 16.97
CA GLN A 316 4.33 5.58 17.46
C GLN A 316 5.85 5.38 17.37
N ARG A 317 6.36 4.17 17.61
CA ARG A 317 7.78 3.85 17.37
C ARG A 317 8.17 3.95 15.90
N LEU A 318 7.30 3.57 14.98
CA LEU A 318 7.54 3.69 13.54
C LEU A 318 7.55 5.16 13.08
N ILE A 319 6.70 6.02 13.63
CA ILE A 319 6.65 7.46 13.36
C ILE A 319 7.93 8.19 13.83
N GLN A 320 8.52 7.78 14.96
CA GLN A 320 9.79 8.35 15.44
C GLN A 320 10.98 8.09 14.51
N PHE A 321 10.89 7.10 13.61
CA PHE A 321 11.95 6.74 12.67
C PHE A 321 11.78 7.35 11.26
N ASN A 322 11.18 8.55 11.11
CA ASN A 322 11.09 9.30 9.86
C ASN A 322 10.24 8.67 8.74
N TYR A 323 9.18 7.93 9.05
CA TYR A 323 8.13 7.71 8.07
C TYR A 323 7.33 9.02 7.87
N PRO A 324 6.96 9.37 6.64
CA PRO A 324 6.24 10.61 6.37
C PRO A 324 4.94 10.70 7.19
N LYS A 325 4.64 11.88 7.72
CA LYS A 325 3.43 12.16 8.53
C LYS A 325 2.09 11.84 7.83
N SER A 326 2.13 11.58 6.54
CA SER A 326 0.99 11.22 5.69
C SER A 326 0.28 9.92 6.12
N TYR A 327 0.96 9.00 6.78
CA TYR A 327 0.37 7.71 7.20
C TYR A 327 -0.62 7.84 8.36
N CYS A 328 -0.43 8.79 9.27
CA CYS A 328 -1.39 9.07 10.34
C CYS A 328 -2.69 9.70 9.83
N ALA A 329 -2.62 10.48 8.74
CA ALA A 329 -3.78 11.13 8.16
C ALA A 329 -4.75 10.15 7.50
N TRP A 330 -4.26 9.02 7.00
CA TRP A 330 -5.10 8.02 6.34
C TRP A 330 -6.04 7.30 7.31
N GLY A 331 -5.56 6.88 8.47
CA GLY A 331 -6.40 6.31 9.53
C GLY A 331 -7.48 7.30 9.97
N CYS A 332 -7.13 8.57 10.19
CA CYS A 332 -8.05 9.61 10.65
C CYS A 332 -9.07 10.07 9.57
N ALA A 333 -8.68 10.10 8.28
CA ALA A 333 -9.57 10.52 7.20
C ALA A 333 -10.64 9.46 6.88
N ASN A 334 -10.30 8.17 6.96
CA ASN A 334 -11.28 7.09 6.78
C ASN A 334 -12.22 6.94 7.98
N LEU A 335 -11.77 7.28 9.18
CA LEU A 335 -12.63 7.43 10.35
C LEU A 335 -13.78 8.41 10.10
N LYS A 336 -13.49 9.59 9.55
CA LYS A 336 -14.50 10.62 9.28
C LYS A 336 -15.48 10.24 8.15
N ARG A 337 -15.04 9.48 7.13
CA ARG A 337 -15.89 9.08 5.98
C ARG A 337 -16.64 7.77 6.24
N GLY A 338 -16.09 6.82 6.99
CA GLY A 338 -16.76 5.57 7.36
C GLY A 338 -17.99 5.79 8.24
N VAL A 339 -18.01 6.87 9.01
CA VAL A 339 -19.13 7.24 9.91
C VAL A 339 -20.36 7.73 9.14
N GLN A 340 -20.21 8.28 7.92
CA GLN A 340 -21.32 8.83 7.16
C GLN A 340 -22.14 7.83 6.34
N GLY A 341 -21.69 6.57 6.16
CA GLY A 341 -22.37 5.68 5.22
C GLY A 341 -22.52 4.20 5.57
N ARG A 342 -22.07 3.71 6.74
CA ARG A 342 -22.20 2.28 7.09
C ARG A 342 -22.68 2.06 8.51
N SER A 343 -23.42 0.94 8.71
CA SER A 343 -23.97 0.53 9.99
C SER A 343 -22.91 0.49 11.11
N ARG A 344 -23.31 0.85 12.32
CA ARG A 344 -22.49 0.89 13.54
C ARG A 344 -21.73 -0.41 13.85
N GLU A 345 -22.20 -1.54 13.30
CA GLU A 345 -21.64 -2.87 13.50
C GLU A 345 -20.22 -3.08 12.99
N ASN A 346 -19.80 -2.32 11.96
CA ASN A 346 -18.47 -2.44 11.35
C ASN A 346 -17.45 -1.42 11.88
N LEU A 347 -17.88 -0.48 12.73
CA LEU A 347 -17.06 0.67 13.12
C LEU A 347 -15.81 0.25 13.93
N GLY A 348 -15.99 -0.58 14.94
CA GLY A 348 -14.88 -1.07 15.77
C GLY A 348 -13.86 -1.90 14.99
N TYR A 349 -14.36 -2.71 14.07
CA TYR A 349 -13.54 -3.58 13.22
C TYR A 349 -12.75 -2.79 12.17
N PHE A 350 -13.36 -1.74 11.63
CA PHE A 350 -12.75 -0.86 10.63
C PHE A 350 -11.68 0.05 11.25
N LEU A 351 -11.91 0.54 12.45
CA LEU A 351 -10.98 1.39 13.19
C LEU A 351 -9.64 0.68 13.47
N PHE A 352 -9.69 -0.59 13.84
CA PHE A 352 -8.51 -1.35 14.21
C PHE A 352 -7.82 -2.01 13.00
N LYS A 353 -8.57 -2.52 12.02
CA LYS A 353 -7.98 -3.03 10.78
C LYS A 353 -7.34 -1.91 9.97
N GLY A 354 -7.93 -0.72 9.91
CA GLY A 354 -7.34 0.45 9.23
C GLY A 354 -6.07 1.00 9.88
N GLY A 355 -5.94 0.88 11.22
CA GLY A 355 -4.77 1.35 11.96
C GLY A 355 -3.61 0.36 12.05
N PHE A 356 -3.89 -0.93 12.01
CA PHE A 356 -2.88 -1.99 12.22
C PHE A 356 -2.29 -2.57 10.95
N THR A 357 -2.96 -2.42 9.82
CA THR A 357 -2.55 -3.10 8.59
C THR A 357 -1.51 -2.35 7.78
N TYR A 358 -1.14 -1.13 8.16
CA TYR A 358 -0.25 -0.35 7.29
C TYR A 358 0.83 0.41 8.04
N PRO A 359 2.01 -0.17 8.11
CA PRO A 359 3.23 0.57 7.96
C PRO A 359 3.65 0.43 6.49
N LEU A 360 3.08 1.21 5.63
CA LEU A 360 3.61 1.44 4.30
C LEU A 360 4.63 2.54 4.31
#